data_d6abf53f77d9d5043507002ea4a0bd34
#
_entry.id   d6abf53f77d9d5043507002ea4a0bd34
#
_cell.length_a   1.000
_cell.length_b   1.000
_cell.length_c   1.000
_cell.angle_alpha   90.00
_cell.angle_beta   90.00
_cell.angle_gamma   90.00
#
_symmetry.space_group_name_H-M   'P 1'
#
loop_
_entity.id
_entity.type
_entity.pdbx_description
1 polymer ?
#
loop_
_entity_poly.entity_id
_entity_poly.type
_entity_poly.pdbx_seq_one_letter_code
_entity_poly.pdbx_strand_id
1 'polypeptide(L)'
;QGAMLVASQLVSCAPTADAKLYAASQTFDEARHVEVFNTYLRRRCGMVYPINKNLKALIDKVLSDERWDLKFIGMQLIIEGLALAAFGTQVRTTKDPLLKQVVELVMRDEGRHVAFGVNYLEDWIKALPQEEIEDRAEFAYQACAIMRDRLFGMDVMREYGFDEEAAKKHIMDSMVIGLF
;
A
#
# COMPACT_ATOMS: atom_id res chain seq x y z
N GLN A 1 1.58 -2.03 -10.34
CA GLN A 1 1.23 -1.03 -11.36
C GLN A 1 0.40 0.12 -10.78
N GLY A 2 -0.58 -0.15 -9.91
CA GLY A 2 -1.40 0.91 -9.30
C GLY A 2 -0.56 1.96 -8.58
N ALA A 3 0.39 1.53 -7.76
CA ALA A 3 1.31 2.41 -7.03
C ALA A 3 2.12 3.30 -7.99
N MET A 4 2.69 2.72 -9.04
CA MET A 4 3.40 3.45 -10.07
C MET A 4 2.53 4.54 -10.73
N LEU A 5 1.25 4.24 -11.00
CA LEU A 5 0.32 5.21 -11.60
C LEU A 5 -0.01 6.34 -10.62
N VAL A 6 -0.26 6.04 -9.34
CA VAL A 6 -0.51 7.08 -8.32
C VAL A 6 0.72 7.96 -8.15
N ALA A 7 1.91 7.37 -8.01
CA ALA A 7 3.17 8.13 -7.90
C ALA A 7 3.38 9.05 -9.12
N SER A 8 3.10 8.56 -10.33
CA SER A 8 3.22 9.37 -11.55
C SER A 8 2.24 10.57 -11.58
N GLN A 9 1.03 10.42 -11.05
CA GLN A 9 0.08 11.54 -10.91
C GLN A 9 0.59 12.56 -9.89
N LEU A 10 1.21 12.11 -8.79
CA LEU A 10 1.79 13.01 -7.79
C LEU A 10 2.91 13.88 -8.35
N VAL A 11 3.64 13.44 -9.37
CA VAL A 11 4.63 14.27 -10.08
C VAL A 11 3.99 15.56 -10.63
N SER A 12 2.75 15.49 -11.08
CA SER A 12 2.04 16.65 -11.62
C SER A 12 1.26 17.45 -10.57
N CYS A 13 0.57 16.76 -9.63
CA CYS A 13 -0.38 17.41 -8.72
C CYS A 13 0.19 17.78 -7.34
N ALA A 14 1.34 17.25 -6.92
CA ALA A 14 1.95 17.64 -5.64
C ALA A 14 2.28 19.15 -5.60
N PRO A 15 2.13 19.83 -4.44
CA PRO A 15 2.15 21.29 -4.39
C PRO A 15 3.55 21.91 -4.45
N THR A 16 4.60 21.19 -4.06
CA THR A 16 5.98 21.70 -4.02
C THR A 16 6.90 20.97 -4.99
N ALA A 17 7.98 21.66 -5.42
CA ALA A 17 8.99 21.06 -6.27
C ALA A 17 9.62 19.82 -5.62
N ASP A 18 9.91 19.87 -4.32
CA ASP A 18 10.52 18.76 -3.57
C ASP A 18 9.60 17.52 -3.56
N ALA A 19 8.29 17.71 -3.33
CA ALA A 19 7.33 16.61 -3.39
C ALA A 19 7.20 16.03 -4.80
N LYS A 20 7.26 16.86 -5.85
CA LYS A 20 7.26 16.40 -7.25
C LYS A 20 8.52 15.60 -7.59
N LEU A 21 9.68 16.06 -7.17
CA LEU A 21 10.95 15.35 -7.35
C LEU A 21 10.95 14.00 -6.62
N TYR A 22 10.43 14.00 -5.39
CA TYR A 22 10.27 12.76 -4.63
C TYR A 22 9.32 11.79 -5.34
N ALA A 23 8.14 12.26 -5.77
CA ALA A 23 7.17 11.44 -6.49
C ALA A 23 7.75 10.86 -7.80
N ALA A 24 8.61 11.60 -8.49
CA ALA A 24 9.31 11.09 -9.67
C ALA A 24 10.28 9.95 -9.31
N SER A 25 11.02 10.06 -8.22
CA SER A 25 11.89 8.97 -7.72
C SER A 25 11.07 7.76 -7.28
N GLN A 26 9.97 7.97 -6.57
CA GLN A 26 9.04 6.90 -6.20
C GLN A 26 8.43 6.21 -7.43
N THR A 27 8.05 6.96 -8.47
CA THR A 27 7.56 6.38 -9.72
C THR A 27 8.58 5.42 -10.35
N PHE A 28 9.86 5.76 -10.28
CA PHE A 28 10.94 4.89 -10.75
C PHE A 28 11.08 3.64 -9.87
N ASP A 29 11.04 3.77 -8.54
CA ASP A 29 11.07 2.63 -7.63
C ASP A 29 9.90 1.68 -7.90
N GLU A 30 8.68 2.20 -8.04
CA GLU A 30 7.48 1.41 -8.34
C GLU A 30 7.57 0.69 -9.70
N ALA A 31 8.18 1.31 -10.71
CA ALA A 31 8.41 0.64 -11.99
C ALA A 31 9.34 -0.57 -11.84
N ARG A 32 10.41 -0.45 -11.03
CA ARG A 32 11.30 -1.57 -10.69
C ARG A 32 10.58 -2.67 -9.89
N HIS A 33 9.70 -2.30 -8.96
CA HIS A 33 8.89 -3.27 -8.20
C HIS A 33 7.96 -4.06 -9.12
N VAL A 34 7.31 -3.39 -10.07
CA VAL A 34 6.47 -4.04 -11.09
C VAL A 34 7.29 -5.03 -11.91
N GLU A 35 8.45 -4.64 -12.39
CA GLU A 35 9.31 -5.49 -13.22
C GLU A 35 9.81 -6.71 -12.46
N VAL A 36 10.35 -6.53 -11.26
CA VAL A 36 10.93 -7.63 -10.48
C VAL A 36 9.88 -8.64 -10.05
N PHE A 37 8.71 -8.19 -9.56
CA PHE A 37 7.64 -9.10 -9.17
C PHE A 37 7.01 -9.81 -10.37
N ASN A 38 6.78 -9.11 -11.49
CA ASN A 38 6.28 -9.74 -12.70
C ASN A 38 7.25 -10.81 -13.23
N THR A 39 8.55 -10.52 -13.21
CA THR A 39 9.59 -11.46 -13.62
C THR A 39 9.64 -12.67 -12.69
N TYR A 40 9.61 -12.43 -11.37
CA TYR A 40 9.58 -13.50 -10.37
C TYR A 40 8.36 -14.43 -10.56
N LEU A 41 7.15 -13.85 -10.62
CA LEU A 41 5.92 -14.61 -10.76
C LEU A 41 5.89 -15.44 -12.05
N ARG A 42 6.28 -14.86 -13.18
CA ARG A 42 6.33 -15.60 -14.46
C ARG A 42 7.33 -16.73 -14.44
N ARG A 43 8.52 -16.51 -13.88
CA ARG A 43 9.61 -17.51 -13.91
C ARG A 43 9.48 -18.59 -12.84
N ARG A 44 8.94 -18.27 -11.67
CA ARG A 44 8.87 -19.18 -10.52
C ARG A 44 7.49 -19.77 -10.31
N CYS A 45 6.42 -19.00 -10.57
CA CYS A 45 5.03 -19.45 -10.38
C CYS A 45 4.32 -19.79 -11.69
N GLY A 46 4.91 -19.44 -12.84
CA GLY A 46 4.34 -19.72 -14.17
C GLY A 46 3.18 -18.80 -14.56
N MET A 47 2.68 -17.94 -13.64
CA MET A 47 1.54 -17.07 -13.89
C MET A 47 1.61 -15.79 -13.06
N VAL A 48 0.86 -14.78 -13.51
CA VAL A 48 0.57 -13.56 -12.76
C VAL A 48 -0.91 -13.54 -12.44
N TYR A 49 -1.26 -13.48 -11.16
CA TYR A 49 -2.65 -13.46 -10.72
C TYR A 49 -3.31 -12.11 -11.01
N PRO A 50 -4.63 -12.09 -11.27
CA PRO A 50 -5.36 -10.83 -11.38
C PRO A 50 -5.36 -10.07 -10.06
N ILE A 51 -5.51 -8.76 -10.15
CA ILE A 51 -5.60 -7.91 -8.96
C ILE A 51 -6.86 -8.27 -8.15
N ASN A 52 -6.73 -8.32 -6.84
CA ASN A 52 -7.85 -8.47 -5.92
C ASN A 52 -8.84 -7.30 -6.09
N LYS A 53 -10.15 -7.60 -6.09
CA LYS A 53 -11.22 -6.61 -6.35
C LYS A 53 -11.21 -5.44 -5.36
N ASN A 54 -10.92 -5.69 -4.07
CA ASN A 54 -10.91 -4.65 -3.05
C ASN A 54 -9.69 -3.74 -3.23
N LEU A 55 -8.50 -4.31 -3.50
CA LEU A 55 -7.32 -3.51 -3.82
C LEU A 55 -7.55 -2.66 -5.07
N LYS A 56 -8.17 -3.24 -6.10
CA LYS A 56 -8.50 -2.49 -7.31
C LYS A 56 -9.44 -1.32 -7.02
N ALA A 57 -10.49 -1.54 -6.22
CA ALA A 57 -11.42 -0.49 -5.84
C ALA A 57 -10.74 0.67 -5.09
N LEU A 58 -9.82 0.36 -4.18
CA LEU A 58 -9.04 1.40 -3.48
C LEU A 58 -8.12 2.15 -4.43
N ILE A 59 -7.38 1.44 -5.28
CA ILE A 59 -6.50 2.07 -6.27
C ILE A 59 -7.28 2.96 -7.22
N ASP A 60 -8.42 2.50 -7.73
CA ASP A 60 -9.29 3.28 -8.62
C ASP A 60 -9.79 4.55 -7.91
N LYS A 61 -10.18 4.45 -6.62
CA LYS A 61 -10.59 5.59 -5.81
C LYS A 61 -9.46 6.62 -5.66
N VAL A 62 -8.25 6.16 -5.35
CA VAL A 62 -7.07 7.03 -5.21
C VAL A 62 -6.68 7.66 -6.54
N LEU A 63 -6.73 6.92 -7.64
CA LEU A 63 -6.40 7.44 -8.98
C LEU A 63 -7.41 8.48 -9.48
N SER A 64 -8.70 8.32 -9.16
CA SER A 64 -9.76 9.22 -9.62
C SER A 64 -9.88 10.51 -8.79
N ASP A 65 -9.35 10.57 -7.57
CA ASP A 65 -9.35 11.79 -6.76
C ASP A 65 -8.29 12.78 -7.27
N GLU A 66 -8.63 14.06 -7.41
CA GLU A 66 -7.70 15.08 -7.88
C GLU A 66 -6.82 15.65 -6.76
N ARG A 67 -7.20 15.43 -5.50
CA ARG A 67 -6.50 15.96 -4.33
C ARG A 67 -5.24 15.16 -4.04
N TRP A 68 -4.11 15.83 -4.10
CA TRP A 68 -2.80 15.20 -3.91
C TRP A 68 -2.62 14.57 -2.53
N ASP A 69 -3.16 15.19 -1.48
CA ASP A 69 -3.05 14.72 -0.10
C ASP A 69 -3.83 13.42 0.13
N LEU A 70 -4.98 13.23 -0.52
CA LEU A 70 -5.70 11.97 -0.49
C LEU A 70 -4.96 10.85 -1.24
N LYS A 71 -4.20 11.19 -2.29
CA LYS A 71 -3.31 10.23 -2.94
C LYS A 71 -2.19 9.78 -2.00
N PHE A 72 -1.60 10.70 -1.23
CA PHE A 72 -0.62 10.37 -0.20
C PHE A 72 -1.22 9.51 0.91
N ILE A 73 -2.39 9.87 1.44
CA ILE A 73 -3.08 9.10 2.48
C ILE A 73 -3.37 7.68 1.98
N GLY A 74 -4.00 7.56 0.81
CA GLY A 74 -4.39 6.26 0.26
C GLY A 74 -3.21 5.38 -0.13
N MET A 75 -2.18 5.96 -0.70
CA MET A 75 -1.02 5.22 -1.23
C MET A 75 0.05 5.02 -0.17
N GLN A 76 0.74 6.08 0.25
CA GLN A 76 1.90 5.95 1.12
C GLN A 76 1.52 5.47 2.52
N LEU A 77 0.44 6.00 3.12
CA LEU A 77 0.09 5.62 4.48
C LEU A 77 -0.62 4.26 4.53
N ILE A 78 -1.66 4.07 3.69
CA ILE A 78 -2.53 2.91 3.82
C ILE A 78 -2.04 1.73 2.98
N ILE A 79 -1.84 1.89 1.68
CA ILE A 79 -1.47 0.75 0.81
C ILE A 79 -0.04 0.30 1.12
N GLU A 80 0.94 1.20 1.12
CA GLU A 80 2.35 0.86 1.35
C GLU A 80 2.63 0.52 2.82
N GLY A 81 1.97 1.20 3.78
CA GLY A 81 2.07 0.87 5.19
C GLY A 81 1.62 -0.57 5.49
N LEU A 82 0.50 -1.00 4.91
CA LEU A 82 0.03 -2.39 5.02
C LEU A 82 0.88 -3.36 4.21
N ALA A 83 1.43 -2.91 3.07
CA ALA A 83 2.36 -3.72 2.29
C ALA A 83 3.63 -4.05 3.09
N LEU A 84 4.18 -3.09 3.84
CA LEU A 84 5.32 -3.33 4.73
C LEU A 84 5.06 -4.43 5.75
N ALA A 85 3.88 -4.46 6.39
CA ALA A 85 3.50 -5.50 7.32
C ALA A 85 3.40 -6.88 6.65
N ALA A 86 2.77 -6.93 5.46
CA ALA A 86 2.64 -8.15 4.66
C ALA A 86 4.01 -8.67 4.18
N PHE A 87 4.85 -7.80 3.67
CA PHE A 87 6.21 -8.12 3.23
C PHE A 87 7.09 -8.60 4.40
N GLY A 88 6.99 -7.96 5.57
CA GLY A 88 7.68 -8.40 6.76
C GLY A 88 7.30 -9.83 7.17
N THR A 89 6.03 -10.19 7.03
CA THR A 89 5.58 -11.57 7.24
C THR A 89 6.13 -12.51 6.17
N GLN A 90 6.09 -12.10 4.91
CA GLN A 90 6.62 -12.90 3.80
C GLN A 90 8.12 -13.18 3.95
N VAL A 91 8.91 -12.18 4.34
CA VAL A 91 10.37 -12.35 4.61
C VAL A 91 10.63 -13.38 5.71
N ARG A 92 9.78 -13.42 6.75
CA ARG A 92 9.92 -14.38 7.86
C ARG A 92 9.49 -15.80 7.49
N THR A 93 8.54 -15.97 6.60
CA THR A 93 7.88 -17.25 6.32
C THR A 93 8.36 -17.92 5.04
N THR A 94 8.83 -17.16 4.04
CA THR A 94 9.28 -17.72 2.77
C THR A 94 10.53 -18.60 2.92
N LYS A 95 10.53 -19.73 2.20
CA LYS A 95 11.69 -20.62 2.08
C LYS A 95 12.51 -20.32 0.82
N ASP A 96 12.01 -19.48 -0.09
CA ASP A 96 12.74 -19.10 -1.32
C ASP A 96 13.69 -17.92 -0.99
N PRO A 97 15.02 -18.15 -1.04
CA PRO A 97 15.99 -17.11 -0.72
C PRO A 97 15.96 -15.93 -1.71
N LEU A 98 15.60 -16.18 -2.98
CA LEU A 98 15.46 -15.13 -3.97
C LEU A 98 14.27 -14.22 -3.65
N LEU A 99 13.11 -14.80 -3.33
CA LEU A 99 11.94 -14.02 -2.93
C LEU A 99 12.22 -13.20 -1.69
N LYS A 100 12.87 -13.82 -0.69
CA LYS A 100 13.27 -13.12 0.54
C LYS A 100 14.08 -11.88 0.23
N GLN A 101 15.14 -12.01 -0.57
CA GLN A 101 16.02 -10.90 -0.93
C GLN A 101 15.30 -9.81 -1.73
N VAL A 102 14.47 -10.20 -2.69
CA VAL A 102 13.65 -9.25 -3.47
C VAL A 102 12.76 -8.43 -2.55
N VAL A 103 12.01 -9.11 -1.67
CA VAL A 103 11.07 -8.44 -0.76
C VAL A 103 11.80 -7.54 0.24
N GLU A 104 12.96 -7.96 0.77
CA GLU A 104 13.78 -7.12 1.66
C GLU A 104 14.25 -5.82 0.98
N LEU A 105 14.60 -5.87 -0.31
CA LEU A 105 14.97 -4.67 -1.06
C LEU A 105 13.77 -3.76 -1.32
N VAL A 106 12.64 -4.32 -1.73
CA VAL A 106 11.39 -3.56 -1.91
C VAL A 106 10.96 -2.90 -0.60
N MET A 107 10.99 -3.61 0.53
CA MET A 107 10.65 -3.04 1.84
C MET A 107 11.49 -1.80 2.22
N ARG A 108 12.75 -1.72 1.80
CA ARG A 108 13.58 -0.52 2.03
C ARG A 108 13.06 0.69 1.25
N ASP A 109 12.57 0.47 0.04
CA ASP A 109 11.99 1.51 -0.78
C ASP A 109 10.64 1.94 -0.20
N GLU A 110 9.74 1.00 0.10
CA GLU A 110 8.44 1.28 0.72
C GLU A 110 8.57 2.00 2.07
N GLY A 111 9.56 1.63 2.88
CA GLY A 111 9.82 2.34 4.15
C GLY A 111 10.16 3.81 3.95
N ARG A 112 10.88 4.17 2.87
CA ARG A 112 11.15 5.56 2.51
C ARG A 112 9.89 6.28 2.00
N HIS A 113 9.06 5.59 1.20
CA HIS A 113 7.82 6.14 0.68
C HIS A 113 6.85 6.49 1.82
N VAL A 114 6.64 5.55 2.75
CA VAL A 114 5.79 5.77 3.93
C VAL A 114 6.34 6.90 4.80
N ALA A 115 7.64 6.90 5.10
CA ALA A 115 8.26 7.94 5.92
C ALA A 115 8.12 9.33 5.29
N PHE A 116 8.30 9.43 3.96
CA PHE A 116 8.08 10.68 3.26
C PHE A 116 6.62 11.12 3.34
N GLY A 117 5.66 10.21 3.09
CA GLY A 117 4.23 10.51 3.16
C GLY A 117 3.82 11.02 4.54
N VAL A 118 4.25 10.36 5.62
CA VAL A 118 3.95 10.78 7.00
C VAL A 118 4.51 12.17 7.27
N ASN A 119 5.82 12.37 7.05
CA ASN A 119 6.46 13.64 7.36
C ASN A 119 5.93 14.80 6.51
N TYR A 120 5.62 14.56 5.24
CA TYR A 120 5.17 15.59 4.33
C TYR A 120 3.70 15.99 4.59
N LEU A 121 2.86 15.06 5.01
CA LEU A 121 1.45 15.33 5.33
C LEU A 121 1.26 15.99 6.70
N GLU A 122 2.16 15.76 7.64
CA GLU A 122 1.96 16.19 9.05
C GLU A 122 1.66 17.69 9.17
N ASP A 123 2.50 18.53 8.60
CA ASP A 123 2.34 20.00 8.67
C ASP A 123 1.16 20.47 7.81
N TRP A 124 0.91 19.81 6.69
CA TRP A 124 -0.22 20.13 5.84
C TRP A 124 -1.55 19.86 6.54
N ILE A 125 -1.73 18.68 7.10
CA ILE A 125 -2.97 18.31 7.80
C ILE A 125 -3.23 19.22 9.01
N LYS A 126 -2.19 19.55 9.79
CA LYS A 126 -2.32 20.46 10.93
C LYS A 126 -2.78 21.87 10.55
N ALA A 127 -2.53 22.29 9.33
CA ALA A 127 -2.91 23.62 8.83
C ALA A 127 -4.32 23.68 8.22
N LEU A 128 -4.98 22.53 8.03
CA LEU A 128 -6.31 22.46 7.43
C LEU A 128 -7.41 22.89 8.43
N PRO A 129 -8.53 23.44 7.93
CA PRO A 129 -9.75 23.60 8.74
C PRO A 129 -10.26 22.25 9.25
N GLN A 130 -10.98 22.27 10.38
CA GLN A 130 -11.48 21.04 11.03
C GLN A 130 -12.35 20.17 10.08
N GLU A 131 -13.22 20.78 9.30
CA GLU A 131 -14.07 20.11 8.32
C GLU A 131 -13.24 19.34 7.26
N GLU A 132 -12.15 19.95 6.81
CA GLU A 132 -11.22 19.32 5.85
C GLU A 132 -10.45 18.15 6.48
N ILE A 133 -10.07 18.26 7.76
CA ILE A 133 -9.44 17.17 8.51
C ILE A 133 -10.42 15.99 8.63
N GLU A 134 -11.69 16.26 8.94
CA GLU A 134 -12.72 15.23 9.05
C GLU A 134 -12.98 14.51 7.72
N ASP A 135 -12.98 15.22 6.59
CA ASP A 135 -13.08 14.61 5.25
C ASP A 135 -11.89 13.67 4.97
N ARG A 136 -10.65 14.06 5.32
CA ARG A 136 -9.47 13.18 5.17
C ARG A 136 -9.53 11.97 6.09
N ALA A 137 -10.01 12.14 7.32
CA ALA A 137 -10.21 11.06 8.26
C ALA A 137 -11.26 10.06 7.77
N GLU A 138 -12.38 10.53 7.22
CA GLU A 138 -13.40 9.67 6.61
C GLU A 138 -12.85 8.90 5.40
N PHE A 139 -12.09 9.57 4.52
CA PHE A 139 -11.42 8.90 3.41
C PHE A 139 -10.48 7.79 3.90
N ALA A 140 -9.65 8.09 4.90
CA ALA A 140 -8.72 7.13 5.49
C ALA A 140 -9.46 5.94 6.11
N TYR A 141 -10.55 6.18 6.83
CA TYR A 141 -11.39 5.14 7.41
C TYR A 141 -11.97 4.22 6.33
N GLN A 142 -12.53 4.78 5.27
CA GLN A 142 -13.07 3.99 4.14
C GLN A 142 -11.98 3.18 3.44
N ALA A 143 -10.81 3.76 3.24
CA ALA A 143 -9.67 3.07 2.64
C ALA A 143 -9.20 1.89 3.51
N CYS A 144 -9.11 2.08 4.82
CA CYS A 144 -8.78 1.02 5.77
C CYS A 144 -9.84 -0.09 5.76
N ALA A 145 -11.14 0.25 5.68
CA ALA A 145 -12.21 -0.75 5.59
C ALA A 145 -12.09 -1.61 4.31
N ILE A 146 -11.81 -1.00 3.17
CA ILE A 146 -11.56 -1.71 1.89
C ILE A 146 -10.34 -2.64 2.02
N MET A 147 -9.25 -2.17 2.65
CA MET A 147 -8.04 -2.97 2.83
C MET A 147 -8.23 -4.10 3.84
N ARG A 148 -8.99 -3.88 4.91
CA ARG A 148 -9.41 -4.95 5.82
C ARG A 148 -10.12 -6.06 5.06
N ASP A 149 -11.10 -5.72 4.23
CA ASP A 149 -11.88 -6.70 3.46
C ASP A 149 -11.03 -7.44 2.42
N ARG A 150 -9.96 -6.79 1.90
CA ARG A 150 -8.95 -7.45 1.09
C ARG A 150 -8.17 -8.49 1.88
N LEU A 151 -7.72 -8.16 3.08
CA LEU A 151 -6.88 -9.03 3.91
C LEU A 151 -7.67 -10.23 4.45
N PHE A 152 -8.95 -10.04 4.73
CA PHE A 152 -9.79 -11.14 5.19
C PHE A 152 -9.94 -12.25 4.16
N GLY A 153 -9.90 -11.98 2.85
CA GLY A 153 -9.89 -13.00 1.78
C GLY A 153 -10.68 -14.26 2.13
N MET A 154 -11.89 -14.09 2.71
CA MET A 154 -12.62 -15.16 3.42
C MET A 154 -12.93 -16.34 2.51
N ASP A 155 -13.11 -16.08 1.23
CA ASP A 155 -13.33 -17.09 0.19
C ASP A 155 -12.13 -18.05 0.12
N VAL A 156 -10.92 -17.49 0.11
CA VAL A 156 -9.65 -18.23 0.06
C VAL A 156 -9.40 -18.95 1.39
N MET A 157 -9.62 -18.27 2.51
CA MET A 157 -9.45 -18.86 3.84
C MET A 157 -10.32 -20.11 4.05
N ARG A 158 -11.59 -20.06 3.61
CA ARG A 158 -12.50 -21.23 3.64
C ARG A 158 -12.03 -22.36 2.75
N GLU A 159 -11.58 -22.05 1.54
CA GLU A 159 -11.08 -23.06 0.60
C GLU A 159 -9.87 -23.84 1.16
N TYR A 160 -9.03 -23.17 1.94
CA TYR A 160 -7.89 -23.79 2.62
C TYR A 160 -8.20 -24.33 4.03
N GLY A 161 -9.47 -24.32 4.47
CA GLY A 161 -9.90 -24.91 5.73
C GLY A 161 -9.49 -24.10 6.98
N PHE A 162 -9.20 -22.80 6.84
CA PHE A 162 -8.93 -21.94 7.98
C PHE A 162 -10.22 -21.63 8.76
N ASP A 163 -10.11 -21.58 10.08
CA ASP A 163 -11.17 -21.05 10.93
C ASP A 163 -11.32 -19.54 10.71
N GLU A 164 -12.51 -19.12 10.30
CA GLU A 164 -12.81 -17.75 9.90
C GLU A 164 -12.64 -16.75 11.03
N GLU A 165 -13.10 -17.09 12.24
CA GLU A 165 -13.03 -16.20 13.39
C GLU A 165 -11.61 -16.10 13.95
N ALA A 166 -10.88 -17.21 14.00
CA ALA A 166 -9.47 -17.22 14.38
C ALA A 166 -8.61 -16.42 13.39
N ALA A 167 -8.87 -16.54 12.08
CA ALA A 167 -8.18 -15.79 11.05
C ALA A 167 -8.46 -14.28 11.13
N LYS A 168 -9.72 -13.88 11.30
CA LYS A 168 -10.11 -12.48 11.52
C LYS A 168 -9.43 -11.88 12.73
N LYS A 169 -9.47 -12.59 13.86
CA LYS A 169 -8.81 -12.13 15.08
C LYS A 169 -7.32 -11.94 14.88
N HIS A 170 -6.63 -12.91 14.28
CA HIS A 170 -5.18 -12.81 14.02
C HIS A 170 -4.82 -11.63 13.13
N ILE A 171 -5.60 -11.38 12.07
CA ILE A 171 -5.39 -10.24 11.17
C ILE A 171 -5.62 -8.92 11.92
N MET A 172 -6.71 -8.81 12.70
CA MET A 172 -7.00 -7.61 13.48
C MET A 172 -5.90 -7.31 14.51
N ASP A 173 -5.46 -8.31 15.26
CA ASP A 173 -4.37 -8.18 16.23
C ASP A 173 -3.06 -7.72 15.55
N SER A 174 -2.76 -8.24 14.34
CA SER A 174 -1.58 -7.87 13.57
C SER A 174 -1.65 -6.45 13.01
N MET A 175 -2.84 -5.97 12.64
CA MET A 175 -3.04 -4.59 12.16
C MET A 175 -2.84 -3.56 13.28
N VAL A 176 -3.28 -3.87 14.50
CA VAL A 176 -3.11 -2.98 15.66
C VAL A 176 -1.63 -2.84 16.03
N ILE A 177 -0.85 -3.93 15.95
CA ILE A 177 0.59 -3.91 16.26
C ILE A 177 1.40 -3.13 15.20
N GLY A 178 0.94 -3.08 13.96
CA GLY A 178 1.62 -2.36 12.87
C GLY A 178 1.34 -0.85 12.81
N LEU A 179 0.43 -0.33 13.65
CA LEU A 179 0.06 1.08 13.71
C LEU A 179 0.71 1.84 14.89
N PHE A 180 1.50 1.17 15.71
CA PHE A 180 2.29 1.70 16.83
C PHE A 180 3.74 1.20 16.69
#